data_cff583881cb0c59a7ee1b2ee9de4277e
#
_entry.id   cff583881cb0c59a7ee1b2ee9de4277e
#
_cell.length_a   1.000
_cell.length_b   1.000
_cell.length_c   1.000
_cell.angle_alpha   90.00
_cell.angle_beta   90.00
_cell.angle_gamma   90.00
#
_symmetry.space_group_name_H-M   'P 1'
#
loop_
_entity.id
_entity.type
_entity.pdbx_description
1 polymer ?
#
loop_
_entity_poly.entity_id
_entity_poly.type
_entity_poly.pdbx_seq_one_letter_code
_entity_poly.pdbx_strand_id
1 'polypeptide(L)'
;MKTNITNTLGKASFIFALSSFLFISCDQQEVESFDSQKDTPIAIASAGVAELTTRVITEGQLVGSVDENVSIGVGVEGSADKYNANNVEWVHNGTDWWSNSTVLYEGENKQKIYALSPYVDGASAEGVTITADGVTDYLVASQTLITSNPVNINMSHALAKLVLNPTLGTELEGETITEVKVVNMYASGTLNVSDNSWSNLGEAESSLVMASCESFPIVITMESGRAFSANISLANVDNKLEGGTQYTINLQIGHDTVTIGDISAASWGTPVVGGDLETE
;
A
#
# COMPACT_ATOMS: atom_id res chain seq x y z
N MET A 1 -27.57 -89.48 0.35
CA MET A 1 -28.75 -89.16 1.19
C MET A 1 -29.26 -87.84 0.68
N LYS A 2 -30.19 -87.79 -0.27
CA LYS A 2 -31.60 -87.48 -0.14
C LYS A 2 -31.81 -86.25 0.78
N THR A 3 -32.37 -85.16 0.38
CA THR A 3 -33.70 -84.94 -0.24
C THR A 3 -33.85 -83.48 -0.67
N ASN A 4 -34.30 -83.25 -1.85
CA ASN A 4 -35.37 -82.42 -2.38
C ASN A 4 -36.11 -81.45 -1.38
N ILE A 5 -36.53 -80.28 -1.88
CA ILE A 5 -37.94 -79.90 -2.15
C ILE A 5 -38.03 -78.44 -2.55
N THR A 6 -38.40 -78.16 -3.73
CA THR A 6 -39.53 -77.53 -4.43
C THR A 6 -39.87 -76.08 -4.21
N ASN A 7 -39.97 -75.49 -5.39
CA ASN A 7 -40.71 -74.30 -5.85
C ASN A 7 -41.91 -73.82 -5.05
N THR A 8 -42.06 -72.51 -5.02
CA THR A 8 -43.38 -71.88 -5.26
C THR A 8 -43.24 -70.49 -5.90
N LEU A 9 -43.79 -70.38 -7.13
CA LEU A 9 -44.06 -69.09 -7.80
C LEU A 9 -45.16 -68.35 -7.06
N GLY A 10 -44.95 -67.10 -6.70
CA GLY A 10 -45.98 -66.18 -6.29
C GLY A 10 -46.05 -64.99 -7.30
N LYS A 11 -47.13 -65.00 -8.06
CA LYS A 11 -47.55 -63.90 -8.93
C LYS A 11 -47.97 -62.71 -8.05
N ALA A 12 -47.36 -61.57 -8.22
CA ALA A 12 -47.86 -60.30 -7.68
C ALA A 12 -48.10 -59.30 -8.81
N SER A 13 -49.31 -58.85 -8.90
CA SER A 13 -49.89 -57.91 -9.85
C SER A 13 -49.19 -56.55 -9.84
N PHE A 14 -48.88 -56.05 -11.02
CA PHE A 14 -48.51 -54.65 -11.24
C PHE A 14 -49.77 -53.80 -11.19
N ILE A 15 -49.86 -52.94 -10.17
CA ILE A 15 -50.79 -51.80 -10.12
C ILE A 15 -50.05 -50.58 -10.60
N PHE A 16 -50.39 -50.11 -11.78
CA PHE A 16 -49.91 -48.80 -12.32
C PHE A 16 -50.70 -47.71 -11.63
N ALA A 17 -50.06 -47.04 -10.65
CA ALA A 17 -50.58 -45.79 -10.13
C ALA A 17 -50.03 -44.64 -10.96
N LEU A 18 -50.93 -44.03 -11.73
CA LEU A 18 -50.71 -42.83 -12.52
C LEU A 18 -50.67 -41.64 -11.54
N SER A 19 -49.48 -41.29 -11.03
CA SER A 19 -49.31 -40.09 -10.22
C SER A 19 -49.12 -38.88 -11.13
N SER A 20 -50.11 -38.01 -11.07
CA SER A 20 -50.11 -36.66 -11.68
C SER A 20 -48.90 -35.88 -11.19
N PHE A 21 -47.99 -35.55 -12.07
CA PHE A 21 -46.95 -34.55 -11.82
C PHE A 21 -47.62 -33.18 -11.74
N LEU A 22 -47.82 -32.71 -10.52
CA LEU A 22 -47.98 -31.31 -10.23
C LEU A 22 -46.61 -30.63 -10.46
N PHE A 23 -46.47 -29.91 -11.51
CA PHE A 23 -45.39 -28.93 -11.68
C PHE A 23 -45.56 -27.86 -10.61
N ILE A 24 -44.92 -28.04 -9.47
CA ILE A 24 -44.64 -26.91 -8.57
C ILE A 24 -43.59 -26.10 -9.30
N SER A 25 -44.00 -24.97 -9.87
CA SER A 25 -43.10 -23.90 -10.25
C SER A 25 -42.33 -23.51 -8.98
N CYS A 26 -41.11 -24.00 -8.82
CA CYS A 26 -40.16 -23.38 -7.91
C CYS A 26 -39.91 -21.99 -8.45
N ASP A 27 -40.54 -21.02 -7.83
CA ASP A 27 -40.05 -19.67 -7.82
C ASP A 27 -38.57 -19.76 -7.41
N GLN A 28 -37.69 -19.38 -8.32
CA GLN A 28 -36.26 -19.28 -7.98
C GLN A 28 -36.16 -18.12 -6.98
N GLN A 29 -36.38 -18.41 -5.70
CA GLN A 29 -35.75 -17.61 -4.67
C GLN A 29 -34.26 -17.74 -4.94
N GLU A 30 -33.67 -16.61 -5.34
CA GLU A 30 -32.22 -16.47 -5.27
C GLU A 30 -31.82 -16.96 -3.88
N VAL A 31 -31.13 -18.09 -3.83
CA VAL A 31 -30.49 -18.56 -2.61
C VAL A 31 -29.38 -17.54 -2.39
N GLU A 32 -29.68 -16.51 -1.61
CA GLU A 32 -28.62 -15.67 -1.07
C GLU A 32 -27.60 -16.61 -0.47
N SER A 33 -26.42 -16.64 -1.03
CA SER A 33 -25.31 -17.43 -0.48
C SER A 33 -25.14 -16.96 0.96
N PHE A 34 -25.42 -17.85 1.91
CA PHE A 34 -25.30 -17.55 3.31
C PHE A 34 -23.82 -17.39 3.62
N ASP A 35 -23.32 -16.13 3.58
CA ASP A 35 -21.96 -15.82 4.01
C ASP A 35 -21.88 -16.05 5.51
N SER A 36 -21.27 -17.16 5.89
CA SER A 36 -21.13 -17.58 7.29
C SER A 36 -20.31 -16.61 8.13
N GLN A 37 -19.61 -15.67 7.51
CA GLN A 37 -18.78 -14.66 8.17
C GLN A 37 -19.47 -13.30 8.30
N LYS A 38 -20.65 -13.11 7.70
CA LYS A 38 -21.40 -11.86 7.86
C LYS A 38 -21.65 -11.56 9.35
N ASP A 39 -21.52 -10.29 9.72
CA ASP A 39 -21.66 -9.79 11.10
C ASP A 39 -20.55 -10.30 12.07
N THR A 40 -19.48 -10.89 11.57
CA THR A 40 -18.27 -11.12 12.37
C THR A 40 -17.36 -9.89 12.35
N PRO A 41 -16.51 -9.69 13.36
CA PRO A 41 -15.48 -8.65 13.30
C PRO A 41 -14.58 -8.82 12.05
N ILE A 42 -14.28 -7.72 11.39
CA ILE A 42 -13.21 -7.71 10.37
C ILE A 42 -11.90 -8.04 11.08
N ALA A 43 -11.12 -8.92 10.49
CA ALA A 43 -9.74 -9.21 10.90
C ALA A 43 -8.79 -8.88 9.77
N ILE A 44 -7.60 -8.38 10.09
CA ILE A 44 -6.54 -8.14 9.11
C ILE A 44 -5.56 -9.30 9.17
N ALA A 45 -5.39 -10.01 8.04
CA ALA A 45 -4.40 -11.08 7.91
C ALA A 45 -3.00 -10.51 7.62
N SER A 46 -2.94 -9.49 6.75
CA SER A 46 -1.69 -8.82 6.40
C SER A 46 -1.94 -7.40 5.93
N ALA A 47 -0.96 -6.52 6.16
CA ALA A 47 -0.89 -5.21 5.54
C ALA A 47 0.55 -4.95 5.10
N GLY A 48 0.77 -4.49 3.85
CA GLY A 48 2.11 -4.23 3.33
C GLY A 48 2.13 -3.90 1.84
N VAL A 49 3.33 -3.67 1.31
CA VAL A 49 3.54 -3.32 -0.10
C VAL A 49 3.47 -4.56 -0.99
N ALA A 50 2.61 -4.51 -2.01
CA ALA A 50 2.31 -5.66 -2.88
C ALA A 50 3.47 -6.10 -3.80
N GLU A 51 4.49 -5.28 -4.03
CA GLU A 51 5.54 -5.53 -5.02
C GLU A 51 6.61 -6.56 -4.59
N LEU A 52 6.52 -7.12 -3.40
CA LEU A 52 7.50 -8.08 -2.89
C LEU A 52 7.11 -9.54 -3.13
N THR A 53 6.80 -9.88 -4.38
CA THR A 53 6.54 -11.28 -4.77
C THR A 53 7.76 -12.21 -4.70
N THR A 54 8.95 -11.72 -4.38
CA THR A 54 10.19 -12.52 -4.31
C THR A 54 10.81 -12.63 -2.91
N ARG A 55 10.25 -12.00 -1.89
CA ARG A 55 10.62 -12.26 -0.49
C ARG A 55 9.38 -12.69 0.27
N VAL A 56 9.49 -13.82 0.95
CA VAL A 56 8.52 -14.26 1.94
C VAL A 56 8.40 -13.12 2.96
N ILE A 57 7.34 -12.32 2.83
CA ILE A 57 6.94 -11.41 3.90
C ILE A 57 6.47 -12.35 4.99
N THR A 58 7.20 -12.42 6.09
CA THR A 58 6.70 -13.07 7.29
C THR A 58 5.39 -12.38 7.64
N GLU A 59 4.32 -13.15 7.77
CA GLU A 59 2.97 -12.64 8.06
C GLU A 59 3.04 -11.51 9.08
N GLY A 60 2.44 -10.36 8.76
CA GLY A 60 2.31 -9.23 9.67
C GLY A 60 3.38 -8.14 9.57
N GLN A 61 4.38 -8.23 8.70
CA GLN A 61 5.33 -7.13 8.54
C GLN A 61 4.86 -6.15 7.46
N LEU A 62 4.64 -4.89 7.86
CA LEU A 62 4.72 -3.78 6.94
C LEU A 62 6.15 -3.71 6.40
N VAL A 63 6.28 -3.64 5.10
CA VAL A 63 7.58 -3.41 4.48
C VAL A 63 8.03 -2.01 4.90
N GLY A 64 9.14 -1.95 5.64
CA GLY A 64 9.71 -0.71 6.13
C GLY A 64 9.65 -0.50 7.64
N SER A 65 9.01 -1.40 8.40
CA SER A 65 9.04 -1.33 9.86
C SER A 65 9.50 -2.65 10.44
N VAL A 66 10.58 -2.63 11.19
CA VAL A 66 11.10 -3.76 11.96
C VAL A 66 10.60 -3.70 13.40
N ASP A 67 9.94 -2.60 13.77
CA ASP A 67 9.55 -2.33 15.14
C ASP A 67 8.20 -2.95 15.50
N GLU A 68 8.17 -3.58 16.66
CA GLU A 68 6.94 -3.88 17.38
C GLU A 68 6.14 -2.58 17.52
N ASN A 69 4.81 -2.64 17.25
CA ASN A 69 3.88 -1.52 17.31
C ASN A 69 3.76 -0.65 16.06
N VAL A 70 3.89 -1.23 14.88
CA VAL A 70 3.46 -0.55 13.66
C VAL A 70 1.96 -0.33 13.72
N SER A 71 1.53 0.90 13.42
CA SER A 71 0.10 1.21 13.34
C SER A 71 -0.31 1.68 11.96
N ILE A 72 -1.53 1.32 11.57
CA ILE A 72 -2.18 1.76 10.35
C ILE A 72 -3.56 2.32 10.66
N GLY A 73 -3.98 3.32 9.90
CA GLY A 73 -5.34 3.81 9.90
C GLY A 73 -6.15 3.06 8.85
N VAL A 74 -7.23 2.43 9.25
CA VAL A 74 -8.12 1.67 8.36
C VAL A 74 -9.50 2.29 8.34
N GLY A 75 -9.98 2.58 7.14
CA GLY A 75 -11.36 2.97 6.91
C GLY A 75 -12.11 1.89 6.14
N VAL A 76 -13.38 1.75 6.45
CA VAL A 76 -14.28 0.77 5.81
C VAL A 76 -15.60 1.45 5.47
N GLU A 77 -16.09 1.24 4.26
CA GLU A 77 -17.38 1.72 3.78
C GLU A 77 -18.29 0.54 3.43
N GLY A 78 -19.38 0.41 4.14
CA GLY A 78 -20.44 -0.59 3.91
C GLY A 78 -21.82 0.04 3.79
N SER A 79 -22.86 -0.78 3.72
CA SER A 79 -24.23 -0.32 3.48
C SER A 79 -24.94 0.27 4.71
N ALA A 80 -24.41 0.09 5.90
CA ALA A 80 -24.98 0.58 7.16
C ALA A 80 -23.90 0.96 8.16
N ASP A 81 -24.23 1.80 9.13
CA ASP A 81 -23.29 2.35 10.12
C ASP A 81 -22.45 1.28 10.84
N LYS A 82 -23.03 0.12 11.16
CA LYS A 82 -22.30 -0.98 11.80
C LYS A 82 -21.21 -1.61 10.94
N TYR A 83 -21.23 -1.34 9.65
CA TYR A 83 -20.26 -1.81 8.66
C TYR A 83 -19.31 -0.69 8.18
N ASN A 84 -19.44 0.50 8.76
CA ASN A 84 -18.63 1.64 8.44
C ASN A 84 -17.60 1.92 9.53
N ALA A 85 -16.44 2.37 9.11
CA ALA A 85 -15.41 2.89 9.99
C ALA A 85 -14.62 3.97 9.29
N ASN A 86 -14.25 5.01 10.01
CA ASN A 86 -13.38 6.05 9.48
C ASN A 86 -12.07 6.05 10.28
N ASN A 87 -10.97 5.73 9.60
CA ASN A 87 -9.62 5.81 10.16
C ASN A 87 -9.44 5.16 11.55
N VAL A 88 -9.89 3.93 11.69
CA VAL A 88 -9.67 3.16 12.92
C VAL A 88 -8.22 2.73 12.99
N GLU A 89 -7.57 2.99 14.13
CA GLU A 89 -6.20 2.53 14.36
C GLU A 89 -6.15 1.02 14.56
N TRP A 90 -5.28 0.37 13.79
CA TRP A 90 -4.87 -1.02 13.95
C TRP A 90 -3.38 -1.07 14.24
N VAL A 91 -3.01 -1.85 15.23
CA VAL A 91 -1.62 -2.01 15.69
C VAL A 91 -1.18 -3.44 15.50
N HIS A 92 0.00 -3.64 14.95
CA HIS A 92 0.64 -4.95 14.86
C HIS A 92 1.51 -5.21 16.09
N ASN A 93 1.24 -6.28 16.82
CA ASN A 93 1.93 -6.61 18.08
C ASN A 93 3.10 -7.60 17.92
N GLY A 94 3.57 -7.79 16.68
CA GLY A 94 4.59 -8.76 16.32
C GLY A 94 4.02 -10.11 15.85
N THR A 95 2.72 -10.35 16.05
CA THR A 95 2.03 -11.59 15.63
C THR A 95 0.76 -11.28 14.87
N ASP A 96 -0.11 -10.47 15.45
CA ASP A 96 -1.45 -10.19 14.96
C ASP A 96 -1.73 -8.69 14.88
N TRP A 97 -2.66 -8.32 14.00
CA TRP A 97 -3.26 -7.00 13.95
C TRP A 97 -4.43 -6.92 14.91
N TRP A 98 -4.46 -5.90 15.75
CA TRP A 98 -5.54 -5.66 16.68
C TRP A 98 -5.98 -4.19 16.70
N SER A 99 -7.23 -3.94 17.09
CA SER A 99 -7.79 -2.61 17.24
C SER A 99 -8.69 -2.54 18.47
N ASN A 100 -8.79 -1.36 19.07
CA ASN A 100 -9.73 -1.08 20.15
C ASN A 100 -11.18 -0.89 19.64
N SER A 101 -11.39 -0.80 18.35
CA SER A 101 -12.69 -0.62 17.70
C SER A 101 -13.07 -1.87 16.92
N THR A 102 -14.35 -2.22 16.96
CA THR A 102 -14.88 -3.34 16.19
C THR A 102 -15.61 -2.82 14.96
N VAL A 103 -15.20 -3.28 13.80
CA VAL A 103 -15.89 -3.08 12.53
C VAL A 103 -16.41 -4.42 12.07
N LEU A 104 -17.68 -4.49 11.66
CA LEU A 104 -18.28 -5.76 11.24
C LEU A 104 -18.12 -5.99 9.74
N TYR A 105 -17.87 -7.23 9.38
CA TYR A 105 -17.85 -7.68 8.00
C TYR A 105 -19.28 -7.85 7.46
N GLU A 106 -19.59 -7.23 6.32
CA GLU A 106 -20.92 -7.25 5.72
C GLU A 106 -21.12 -8.43 4.77
N GLY A 107 -20.01 -8.95 4.23
CA GLY A 107 -19.99 -10.03 3.26
C GLY A 107 -19.08 -9.72 2.07
N GLU A 108 -18.80 -10.74 1.28
CA GLU A 108 -17.94 -10.64 0.10
C GLU A 108 -18.44 -9.58 -0.88
N ASN A 109 -17.53 -8.70 -1.31
CA ASN A 109 -17.76 -7.61 -2.26
C ASN A 109 -18.85 -6.59 -1.84
N LYS A 110 -19.19 -6.49 -0.56
CA LYS A 110 -20.19 -5.54 -0.05
C LYS A 110 -19.61 -4.33 0.64
N GLN A 111 -18.36 -4.41 1.06
CA GLN A 111 -17.64 -3.32 1.73
C GLN A 111 -16.39 -2.94 0.94
N LYS A 112 -16.01 -1.69 1.06
CA LYS A 112 -14.74 -1.19 0.58
C LYS A 112 -13.84 -0.88 1.75
N ILE A 113 -12.53 -1.06 1.57
CA ILE A 113 -11.52 -0.76 2.56
C ILE A 113 -10.46 0.14 1.96
N TYR A 114 -9.93 1.05 2.76
CA TYR A 114 -8.74 1.84 2.47
C TYR A 114 -7.85 1.88 3.71
N ALA A 115 -6.56 2.14 3.54
CA ALA A 115 -5.66 2.23 4.67
C ALA A 115 -4.51 3.21 4.42
N LEU A 116 -3.98 3.76 5.52
CA LEU A 116 -2.82 4.65 5.57
C LEU A 116 -1.84 4.16 6.63
N SER A 117 -0.57 4.09 6.31
CA SER A 117 0.53 3.85 7.26
C SER A 117 1.56 4.98 7.17
N PRO A 118 2.12 5.43 8.29
CA PRO A 118 1.66 5.18 9.66
C PRO A 118 0.26 5.74 9.93
N TYR A 119 -0.36 5.31 11.02
CA TYR A 119 -1.61 5.91 11.47
C TYR A 119 -1.46 7.42 11.68
N VAL A 120 -2.39 8.19 11.15
CA VAL A 120 -2.48 9.64 11.36
C VAL A 120 -3.84 9.96 11.94
N ASP A 121 -3.87 10.51 13.14
CA ASP A 121 -5.13 10.90 13.78
C ASP A 121 -5.89 11.94 12.95
N GLY A 122 -7.19 11.78 12.84
CA GLY A 122 -8.05 12.66 12.04
C GLY A 122 -7.95 12.48 10.52
N ALA A 123 -7.18 11.50 10.02
CA ALA A 123 -7.20 11.14 8.60
C ALA A 123 -8.59 10.62 8.18
N SER A 124 -8.93 10.80 6.90
CA SER A 124 -10.15 10.25 6.29
C SER A 124 -9.86 9.74 4.89
N ALA A 125 -10.84 9.07 4.28
CA ALA A 125 -10.74 8.65 2.88
C ALA A 125 -10.43 9.82 1.94
N GLU A 126 -11.03 10.99 2.22
CA GLU A 126 -10.98 12.17 1.35
C GLU A 126 -9.74 13.02 1.55
N GLY A 127 -9.06 12.89 2.71
CA GLY A 127 -7.84 13.65 2.90
C GLY A 127 -7.16 13.54 4.24
N VAL A 128 -5.84 13.59 4.17
CA VAL A 128 -4.93 13.77 5.31
C VAL A 128 -3.84 14.76 4.89
N THR A 129 -3.55 15.72 5.75
CA THR A 129 -2.44 16.63 5.51
C THR A 129 -1.14 15.99 5.94
N ILE A 130 -0.20 15.86 5.00
CA ILE A 130 1.12 15.28 5.21
C ILE A 130 2.18 16.34 4.89
N THR A 131 3.22 16.38 5.72
CA THR A 131 4.48 17.04 5.40
C THR A 131 5.58 16.01 5.48
N ALA A 132 6.25 15.76 4.35
CA ALA A 132 7.35 14.81 4.30
C ALA A 132 8.54 15.36 5.12
N ASP A 133 9.04 14.54 6.02
CA ASP A 133 10.17 14.84 6.92
C ASP A 133 11.50 14.26 6.40
N GLY A 134 11.47 13.61 5.24
CA GLY A 134 12.62 12.92 4.65
C GLY A 134 12.91 11.53 5.23
N VAL A 135 12.16 11.11 6.24
CA VAL A 135 12.35 9.82 6.94
C VAL A 135 11.09 8.97 6.88
N THR A 136 9.93 9.55 7.16
CA THR A 136 8.66 8.82 7.24
C THR A 136 8.16 8.44 5.85
N ASP A 137 8.05 7.15 5.60
CA ASP A 137 7.45 6.58 4.40
C ASP A 137 5.95 6.39 4.61
N TYR A 138 5.16 7.07 3.82
CA TYR A 138 3.70 6.95 3.84
C TYR A 138 3.24 5.90 2.83
N LEU A 139 2.59 4.86 3.34
CA LEU A 139 2.01 3.80 2.53
C LEU A 139 0.49 3.94 2.49
N VAL A 140 -0.09 3.71 1.33
CA VAL A 140 -1.53 3.85 1.08
C VAL A 140 -2.07 2.60 0.43
N ALA A 141 -3.16 2.09 0.95
CA ALA A 141 -4.05 1.19 0.23
C ALA A 141 -5.24 2.00 -0.27
N SER A 142 -5.30 2.22 -1.58
CA SER A 142 -6.46 2.85 -2.20
C SER A 142 -7.72 2.00 -2.03
N GLN A 143 -8.88 2.65 -2.09
CA GLN A 143 -10.15 2.01 -1.82
C GLN A 143 -10.39 0.78 -2.72
N THR A 144 -10.52 -0.39 -2.12
CA THR A 144 -10.78 -1.67 -2.79
C THR A 144 -11.92 -2.43 -2.13
N LEU A 145 -12.56 -3.36 -2.86
CA LEU A 145 -13.58 -4.24 -2.30
C LEU A 145 -12.98 -5.28 -1.38
N ILE A 146 -13.62 -5.53 -0.25
CA ILE A 146 -13.28 -6.64 0.65
C ILE A 146 -13.85 -7.93 0.04
N THR A 147 -12.96 -8.86 -0.31
CA THR A 147 -13.31 -10.15 -0.94
C THR A 147 -13.30 -11.31 0.04
N SER A 148 -12.72 -11.13 1.23
CA SER A 148 -12.63 -12.17 2.26
C SER A 148 -12.45 -11.56 3.65
N ASN A 149 -12.76 -12.33 4.68
CA ASN A 149 -12.39 -12.03 6.06
C ASN A 149 -11.68 -13.28 6.64
N PRO A 150 -10.40 -13.23 7.04
CA PRO A 150 -9.55 -12.03 7.19
C PRO A 150 -9.15 -11.32 5.90
N VAL A 151 -8.84 -10.01 5.99
CA VAL A 151 -8.51 -9.12 4.88
C VAL A 151 -7.01 -9.02 4.69
N ASN A 152 -6.54 -9.08 3.43
CA ASN A 152 -5.18 -8.69 3.07
C ASN A 152 -5.19 -7.27 2.49
N ILE A 153 -4.40 -6.37 3.07
CA ILE A 153 -4.32 -4.96 2.67
C ILE A 153 -3.01 -4.76 1.88
N ASN A 154 -3.14 -4.57 0.58
CA ASN A 154 -2.01 -4.25 -0.29
C ASN A 154 -1.82 -2.74 -0.34
N MET A 155 -0.65 -2.28 0.08
CA MET A 155 -0.31 -0.86 0.15
C MET A 155 0.74 -0.51 -0.91
N SER A 156 0.84 0.76 -1.25
CA SER A 156 1.88 1.33 -2.10
C SER A 156 2.43 2.59 -1.46
N HIS A 157 3.67 2.97 -1.81
CA HIS A 157 4.24 4.23 -1.35
C HIS A 157 3.44 5.41 -1.91
N ALA A 158 3.13 6.37 -1.05
CA ALA A 158 2.45 7.61 -1.46
C ALA A 158 3.43 8.67 -1.98
N LEU A 159 4.71 8.55 -1.65
CA LEU A 159 5.77 9.50 -1.99
C LEU A 159 6.72 8.91 -3.02
N ALA A 160 7.46 9.78 -3.73
CA ALA A 160 8.64 9.42 -4.50
C ALA A 160 9.90 9.61 -3.65
N LYS A 161 10.93 8.81 -3.90
CA LYS A 161 12.22 8.91 -3.21
C LYS A 161 13.29 9.46 -4.16
N LEU A 162 14.04 10.46 -3.69
CA LEU A 162 15.19 11.02 -4.38
C LEU A 162 16.48 10.53 -3.73
N VAL A 163 17.37 9.99 -4.54
CA VAL A 163 18.74 9.61 -4.15
C VAL A 163 19.70 10.44 -4.98
N LEU A 164 20.45 11.33 -4.34
CA LEU A 164 21.42 12.19 -5.00
C LEU A 164 22.82 11.63 -4.77
N ASN A 165 23.51 11.27 -5.85
CA ASN A 165 24.88 10.71 -5.83
C ASN A 165 25.87 11.77 -6.30
N PRO A 166 26.39 12.63 -5.43
CA PRO A 166 27.38 13.63 -5.78
C PRO A 166 28.78 13.01 -5.88
N THR A 167 29.53 13.39 -6.90
CA THR A 167 30.94 13.08 -7.08
C THR A 167 31.74 14.36 -7.30
N LEU A 168 32.94 14.43 -6.72
CA LEU A 168 33.82 15.59 -6.91
C LEU A 168 34.68 15.40 -8.16
N GLY A 169 34.83 16.47 -8.96
CA GLY A 169 35.83 16.53 -10.01
C GLY A 169 37.24 16.59 -9.43
N THR A 170 38.23 16.21 -10.25
CA THR A 170 39.66 16.19 -9.83
C THR A 170 40.19 17.54 -9.39
N GLU A 171 39.58 18.62 -9.87
CA GLU A 171 39.91 20.00 -9.49
C GLU A 171 39.44 20.40 -8.05
N LEU A 172 38.66 19.55 -7.44
CA LEU A 172 38.20 19.71 -6.04
C LEU A 172 38.82 18.65 -5.12
N GLU A 173 39.95 18.08 -5.51
CA GLU A 173 40.66 17.12 -4.66
C GLU A 173 40.99 17.71 -3.30
N GLY A 174 40.59 17.01 -2.25
CA GLY A 174 40.74 17.45 -0.84
C GLY A 174 39.57 18.27 -0.29
N GLU A 175 38.57 18.60 -1.10
CA GLU A 175 37.29 19.15 -0.61
C GLU A 175 36.36 18.02 -0.15
N THR A 176 35.46 18.35 0.78
CA THR A 176 34.45 17.42 1.30
C THR A 176 33.07 18.03 1.12
N ILE A 177 32.13 17.23 0.64
CA ILE A 177 30.71 17.62 0.61
C ILE A 177 30.14 17.41 2.03
N THR A 178 29.58 18.46 2.61
CA THR A 178 28.93 18.41 3.93
C THR A 178 27.44 18.25 3.85
N GLU A 179 26.82 18.68 2.73
CA GLU A 179 25.38 18.65 2.58
C GLU A 179 24.95 18.68 1.12
N VAL A 180 23.92 17.90 0.78
CA VAL A 180 23.17 18.01 -0.48
C VAL A 180 21.70 18.14 -0.14
N LYS A 181 21.10 19.28 -0.47
CA LYS A 181 19.69 19.58 -0.22
C LYS A 181 18.88 19.67 -1.49
N VAL A 182 17.70 19.08 -1.47
CA VAL A 182 16.62 19.40 -2.40
C VAL A 182 15.83 20.56 -1.78
N VAL A 183 15.66 21.64 -2.51
CA VAL A 183 14.99 22.84 -2.02
C VAL A 183 13.77 23.17 -2.88
N ASN A 184 12.77 23.80 -2.29
CA ASN A 184 11.55 24.24 -2.96
C ASN A 184 10.84 23.10 -3.71
N MET A 185 10.78 21.92 -3.10
CA MET A 185 10.03 20.79 -3.61
C MET A 185 8.64 20.67 -2.99
N TYR A 186 7.72 20.09 -3.72
CA TYR A 186 6.44 19.72 -3.15
C TYR A 186 6.63 18.54 -2.18
N ALA A 187 6.80 18.85 -0.92
CA ALA A 187 6.99 17.90 0.16
C ALA A 187 5.89 18.00 1.23
N SER A 188 4.87 18.82 1.01
CA SER A 188 3.66 18.87 1.83
C SER A 188 2.42 18.94 0.96
N GLY A 189 1.29 18.45 1.46
CA GLY A 189 0.03 18.46 0.73
C GLY A 189 -1.07 17.69 1.43
N THR A 190 -2.22 17.62 0.77
CA THR A 190 -3.35 16.80 1.20
C THR A 190 -3.39 15.55 0.33
N LEU A 191 -3.18 14.40 0.97
CA LEU A 191 -3.28 13.08 0.36
C LEU A 191 -4.74 12.60 0.46
N ASN A 192 -5.35 12.28 -0.67
CA ASN A 192 -6.59 11.52 -0.72
C ASN A 192 -6.25 10.03 -0.63
N VAL A 193 -6.62 9.40 0.49
CA VAL A 193 -6.27 8.00 0.77
C VAL A 193 -7.03 7.04 -0.13
N SER A 194 -8.25 7.41 -0.56
CA SER A 194 -9.10 6.50 -1.35
C SER A 194 -8.57 6.26 -2.77
N ASP A 195 -7.84 7.19 -3.35
CA ASP A 195 -7.34 7.11 -4.74
C ASP A 195 -5.84 7.40 -4.88
N ASN A 196 -5.13 7.64 -3.75
CA ASN A 196 -3.71 8.00 -3.71
C ASN A 196 -3.37 9.26 -4.54
N SER A 197 -4.27 10.23 -4.57
CA SER A 197 -4.03 11.51 -5.26
C SER A 197 -3.63 12.62 -4.28
N TRP A 198 -2.95 13.63 -4.79
CA TRP A 198 -2.45 14.75 -4.00
C TRP A 198 -3.08 16.07 -4.43
N SER A 199 -3.35 16.93 -3.45
CA SER A 199 -3.82 18.30 -3.64
C SER A 199 -3.18 19.25 -2.63
N ASN A 200 -3.39 20.57 -2.79
CA ASN A 200 -2.88 21.61 -1.89
C ASN A 200 -1.36 21.49 -1.64
N LEU A 201 -0.59 21.23 -2.71
CA LEU A 201 0.84 21.01 -2.61
C LEU A 201 1.57 22.23 -2.07
N GLY A 202 2.49 22.02 -1.14
CA GLY A 202 3.35 23.02 -0.53
C GLY A 202 4.83 22.64 -0.63
N GLU A 203 5.70 23.65 -0.72
CA GLU A 203 7.14 23.48 -0.82
C GLU A 203 7.76 23.22 0.56
N ALA A 204 8.71 22.30 0.62
CA ALA A 204 9.54 22.01 1.79
C ALA A 204 10.86 21.34 1.34
N GLU A 205 11.82 21.27 2.26
CA GLU A 205 13.07 20.53 2.03
C GLU A 205 12.88 19.06 2.44
N SER A 206 12.98 18.14 1.48
CA SER A 206 12.86 16.71 1.76
C SER A 206 13.43 15.85 0.63
N SER A 207 13.98 14.69 0.97
CA SER A 207 14.35 13.64 0.01
C SER A 207 13.18 12.74 -0.35
N LEU A 208 12.09 12.78 0.41
CA LEU A 208 10.82 12.14 0.09
C LEU A 208 9.87 13.23 -0.39
N VAL A 209 9.35 13.09 -1.60
CA VAL A 209 8.58 14.15 -2.27
C VAL A 209 7.29 13.60 -2.86
N MET A 210 6.34 14.49 -3.05
CA MET A 210 5.08 14.18 -3.70
C MET A 210 5.21 14.24 -5.21
N ALA A 211 4.34 13.54 -5.89
CA ALA A 211 4.36 13.42 -7.34
C ALA A 211 4.23 14.78 -8.05
N SER A 212 4.85 14.84 -9.21
CA SER A 212 4.79 15.80 -10.31
C SER A 212 5.46 17.17 -10.11
N CYS A 213 6.72 17.21 -10.52
CA CYS A 213 7.36 18.44 -11.00
C CYS A 213 8.19 18.12 -12.26
N GLU A 214 8.38 19.11 -13.12
CA GLU A 214 9.23 18.97 -14.31
C GLU A 214 10.72 19.14 -13.98
N SER A 215 11.00 19.90 -12.93
CA SER A 215 12.36 20.17 -12.46
C SER A 215 12.35 20.66 -11.01
N PHE A 216 13.48 20.53 -10.35
CA PHE A 216 13.66 21.03 -8.99
C PHE A 216 15.09 21.48 -8.72
N PRO A 217 15.31 22.50 -7.86
CA PRO A 217 16.62 22.96 -7.49
C PRO A 217 17.24 22.11 -6.38
N ILE A 218 18.58 21.99 -6.44
CA ILE A 218 19.40 21.42 -5.37
C ILE A 218 20.46 22.44 -4.94
N VAL A 219 20.89 22.33 -3.68
CA VAL A 219 22.02 23.05 -3.14
C VAL A 219 23.01 22.06 -2.56
N ILE A 220 24.28 22.20 -2.92
CA ILE A 220 25.38 21.38 -2.43
C ILE A 220 26.31 22.28 -1.64
N THR A 221 26.63 21.93 -0.39
CA THR A 221 27.51 22.70 0.48
C THR A 221 28.79 21.91 0.75
N MET A 222 29.94 22.57 0.65
CA MET A 222 31.25 22.02 0.93
C MET A 222 31.72 22.41 2.32
N GLU A 223 32.68 21.65 2.88
CA GLU A 223 33.31 21.95 4.17
C GLU A 223 34.02 23.32 4.16
N SER A 224 34.56 23.72 3.04
CA SER A 224 35.16 25.04 2.83
C SER A 224 34.14 26.22 2.93
N GLY A 225 32.85 25.91 3.00
CA GLY A 225 31.75 26.90 2.97
C GLY A 225 31.34 27.32 1.56
N ARG A 226 31.94 26.75 0.51
CA ARG A 226 31.47 26.95 -0.87
C ARG A 226 30.11 26.28 -1.04
N ALA A 227 29.26 26.89 -1.84
CA ALA A 227 27.96 26.33 -2.19
C ALA A 227 27.74 26.35 -3.68
N PHE A 228 27.14 25.30 -4.19
CA PHE A 228 26.76 25.11 -5.58
C PHE A 228 25.25 24.95 -5.68
N SER A 229 24.67 25.47 -6.75
CA SER A 229 23.25 25.26 -7.04
C SER A 229 23.10 24.69 -8.45
N ALA A 230 22.19 23.73 -8.60
CA ALA A 230 21.82 23.20 -9.90
C ALA A 230 20.31 22.99 -9.95
N ASN A 231 19.74 22.98 -11.15
CA ASN A 231 18.34 22.62 -11.37
C ASN A 231 18.27 21.26 -12.06
N ILE A 232 17.68 20.28 -11.39
CA ILE A 232 17.49 18.94 -11.94
C ILE A 232 16.27 18.98 -12.87
N SER A 233 16.45 18.59 -14.13
CA SER A 233 15.35 18.44 -15.09
C SER A 233 14.96 16.97 -15.19
N LEU A 234 13.68 16.69 -15.09
CA LEU A 234 13.11 15.35 -15.19
C LEU A 234 12.66 14.98 -16.61
N ALA A 235 13.11 15.73 -17.63
CA ALA A 235 12.74 15.50 -19.03
C ALA A 235 13.02 14.06 -19.52
N ASN A 236 14.00 13.37 -18.93
CA ASN A 236 14.36 11.99 -19.28
C ASN A 236 13.54 10.92 -18.53
N VAL A 237 12.69 11.32 -17.60
CA VAL A 237 11.83 10.44 -16.77
C VAL A 237 10.39 10.95 -16.76
N ASP A 238 9.83 11.17 -17.94
CA ASP A 238 8.44 11.57 -18.21
C ASP A 238 7.99 12.90 -17.56
N ASN A 239 8.95 13.78 -17.20
CA ASN A 239 8.70 15.09 -16.58
C ASN A 239 7.87 15.03 -15.27
N LYS A 240 7.97 13.95 -14.54
CA LYS A 240 7.24 13.80 -13.28
C LYS A 240 7.93 12.83 -12.33
N LEU A 241 7.60 12.98 -11.05
CA LEU A 241 7.90 11.98 -10.02
C LEU A 241 6.63 11.17 -9.74
N GLU A 242 6.78 9.88 -9.59
CA GLU A 242 5.67 8.95 -9.29
C GLU A 242 5.86 8.33 -7.91
N GLY A 243 4.79 8.24 -7.14
CA GLY A 243 4.78 7.53 -5.87
C GLY A 243 5.26 6.08 -6.05
N GLY A 244 6.01 5.57 -5.09
CA GLY A 244 6.60 4.24 -5.16
C GLY A 244 7.82 4.12 -6.08
N THR A 245 8.32 5.24 -6.62
CA THR A 245 9.50 5.24 -7.49
C THR A 245 10.68 5.91 -6.80
N GLN A 246 11.84 5.26 -6.86
CA GLN A 246 13.11 5.84 -6.47
C GLN A 246 13.81 6.39 -7.70
N TYR A 247 14.17 7.68 -7.64
CA TYR A 247 14.95 8.38 -8.66
C TYR A 247 16.37 8.55 -8.15
N THR A 248 17.32 7.91 -8.84
CA THR A 248 18.75 8.05 -8.54
C THR A 248 19.37 9.01 -9.54
N ILE A 249 19.96 10.08 -9.03
CA ILE A 249 20.49 11.21 -9.81
C ILE A 249 21.98 11.33 -9.55
N ASN A 250 22.78 11.11 -10.58
CA ASN A 250 24.22 11.26 -10.49
C ASN A 250 24.61 12.71 -10.75
N LEU A 251 25.46 13.26 -9.89
CA LEU A 251 25.93 14.65 -9.94
C LEU A 251 27.44 14.67 -9.99
N GLN A 252 28.01 15.48 -10.88
CA GLN A 252 29.45 15.75 -10.89
C GLN A 252 29.67 17.23 -10.57
N ILE A 253 30.41 17.49 -9.49
CA ILE A 253 30.72 18.83 -9.02
C ILE A 253 32.10 19.22 -9.52
N GLY A 254 32.16 20.17 -10.44
CA GLY A 254 33.38 20.78 -10.93
C GLY A 254 33.74 22.04 -10.15
N HIS A 255 34.80 22.73 -10.61
CA HIS A 255 35.30 23.92 -9.92
C HIS A 255 34.22 25.01 -9.75
N ASP A 256 33.40 25.25 -10.77
CA ASP A 256 32.40 26.31 -10.75
C ASP A 256 30.99 25.84 -11.19
N THR A 257 30.84 24.57 -11.49
CA THR A 257 29.59 24.03 -12.06
C THR A 257 29.21 22.70 -11.46
N VAL A 258 27.91 22.41 -11.46
CA VAL A 258 27.38 21.07 -11.22
C VAL A 258 26.86 20.53 -12.55
N THR A 259 27.37 19.40 -12.97
CA THR A 259 26.88 18.67 -14.14
C THR A 259 25.95 17.56 -13.65
N ILE A 260 24.74 17.52 -14.22
CA ILE A 260 23.77 16.46 -13.95
C ILE A 260 24.06 15.32 -14.93
N GLY A 261 24.37 14.16 -14.37
CA GLY A 261 24.56 12.93 -15.13
C GLY A 261 23.23 12.20 -15.39
N ASP A 262 23.31 10.88 -15.50
CA ASP A 262 22.12 10.07 -15.73
C ASP A 262 21.16 10.11 -14.56
N ILE A 263 19.87 10.18 -14.87
CA ILE A 263 18.77 9.99 -13.94
C ILE A 263 18.16 8.63 -14.23
N SER A 264 18.17 7.74 -13.26
CA SER A 264 17.50 6.43 -13.36
C SER A 264 16.30 6.38 -12.43
N ALA A 265 15.22 5.75 -12.90
CA ALA A 265 14.01 5.49 -12.14
C ALA A 265 13.86 3.97 -11.96
N ALA A 266 13.56 3.55 -10.75
CA ALA A 266 13.30 2.15 -10.40
C ALA A 266 12.16 2.08 -9.38
N SER A 267 11.47 0.95 -9.30
CA SER A 267 10.56 0.74 -8.18
C SER A 267 11.27 0.99 -6.86
N TRP A 268 10.65 1.76 -6.00
CA TRP A 268 11.13 1.95 -4.64
C TRP A 268 11.01 0.61 -3.91
N GLY A 269 12.10 -0.13 -3.88
CA GLY A 269 12.17 -1.44 -3.23
C GLY A 269 11.95 -1.30 -1.72
N THR A 270 11.98 -2.44 -1.02
CA THR A 270 11.82 -2.49 0.44
C THR A 270 12.62 -1.37 1.09
N PRO A 271 11.99 -0.43 1.82
CA PRO A 271 12.76 0.52 2.60
C PRO A 271 13.70 -0.27 3.51
N VAL A 272 14.98 0.02 3.44
CA VAL A 272 15.93 -0.47 4.43
C VAL A 272 15.69 0.36 5.66
N VAL A 273 14.89 -0.17 6.59
CA VAL A 273 14.65 0.47 7.88
C VAL A 273 15.93 0.41 8.68
N GLY A 274 16.40 1.57 9.13
CA GLY A 274 17.58 1.71 9.96
C GLY A 274 18.91 1.64 9.23
N GLY A 275 18.93 1.74 7.90
CA GLY A 275 20.13 2.15 7.21
C GLY A 275 20.28 3.66 7.39
N ASP A 276 21.22 4.11 8.21
CA ASP A 276 21.84 5.40 8.00
C ASP A 276 22.05 5.54 6.48
N LEU A 277 21.79 6.71 5.94
CA LEU A 277 22.30 7.07 4.62
C LEU A 277 23.83 6.96 4.77
N GLU A 278 24.36 5.76 4.58
CA GLU A 278 25.79 5.60 4.46
C GLU A 278 26.15 6.33 3.16
N THR A 279 26.65 7.54 3.35
CA THR A 279 27.44 8.21 2.34
C THR A 279 28.75 7.42 2.25
N GLU A 280 28.83 6.46 1.31
CA GLU A 280 30.13 5.99 0.85
C GLU A 280 30.82 7.06 -0.01
#